data_08ff2790e4fd6043183f80538676b93c
#
_entry.id   08ff2790e4fd6043183f80538676b93c
#
_cell.length_a   1.000
_cell.length_b   1.000
_cell.length_c   1.000
_cell.angle_alpha   90.00
_cell.angle_beta   90.00
_cell.angle_gamma   90.00
#
_symmetry.space_group_name_H-M   'P 1'
#
loop_
_entity.id
_entity.type
_entity.pdbx_description
1 polymer ?
#
loop_
_entity_poly.entity_id
_entity_poly.type
_entity_poly.pdbx_seq_one_letter_code
_entity_poly.pdbx_strand_id
1 'polypeptide(L)'
;EIAQCLVGSEMCIRDRRYIEKRIKTPLIPEELWEKAKHVTYTTYEKSKSLTYVKRCIELFEQTNKVKYHSDFKEFVFESSVEDFCDISGTDVVVSTIHKAKGREFDNVYMLISDNYSKDDHLMRRYYVGMTRAKNQLFIHTNGNCFNHISADRHCIDRKEYAMPEEIVLQLSHKDVFLKFFKGRKQEILALRSGDSLIYKDSVLYTASTNKAVAKLSQNMQATMCEWGKKGYKVRAAYVRFIVAWKSKDSPKDEPETAVLLADLLLSL
;
A
#
# COMPACT_ATOMS: atom_id res chain seq x y z
N GLU A 1 0.69 -8.91 6.98
CA GLU A 1 1.88 -9.61 6.43
C GLU A 1 2.26 -9.11 5.02
N ILE A 2 1.31 -8.86 4.13
CA ILE A 2 1.60 -8.39 2.75
C ILE A 2 2.02 -6.92 2.72
N ALA A 3 1.44 -6.06 3.56
CA ALA A 3 1.84 -4.66 3.67
C ALA A 3 3.26 -4.49 4.26
N GLN A 4 3.66 -5.34 5.19
CA GLN A 4 5.03 -5.40 5.71
C GLN A 4 6.05 -5.82 4.65
N CYS A 5 5.68 -6.79 3.79
CA CYS A 5 6.50 -7.14 2.62
C CYS A 5 6.56 -6.00 1.60
N LEU A 6 5.53 -5.18 1.48
CA LEU A 6 5.44 -4.14 0.46
C LEU A 6 6.40 -2.97 0.74
N VAL A 7 6.51 -2.48 1.95
CA VAL A 7 7.44 -1.39 2.28
C VAL A 7 8.87 -1.85 2.35
N GLY A 8 9.10 -2.98 3.01
CA GLY A 8 10.44 -3.57 3.07
C GLY A 8 10.97 -4.04 1.71
N SER A 9 10.11 -4.49 0.78
CA SER A 9 10.55 -5.05 -0.49
C SER A 9 10.76 -4.01 -1.57
N GLU A 10 10.11 -2.86 -1.56
CA GLU A 10 10.21 -1.88 -2.65
C GLU A 10 11.38 -0.94 -2.54
N MET A 11 11.60 -0.40 -1.39
CA MET A 11 12.93 0.15 -1.08
C MET A 11 14.00 -0.94 -1.21
N CYS A 12 13.63 -2.22 -1.00
CA CYS A 12 14.59 -3.29 -0.92
C CYS A 12 15.11 -3.86 -2.22
N ILE A 13 14.37 -3.98 -3.32
CA ILE A 13 14.90 -4.72 -4.48
C ILE A 13 15.75 -3.84 -5.39
N ARG A 14 15.36 -2.61 -5.59
CA ARG A 14 16.08 -1.72 -6.49
C ARG A 14 17.02 -0.77 -5.76
N ASP A 15 16.55 -0.17 -4.68
CA ASP A 15 17.33 0.77 -3.89
C ASP A 15 18.34 0.04 -3.01
N ARG A 16 18.01 -1.14 -2.48
CA ARG A 16 18.97 -2.06 -1.87
C ARG A 16 20.07 -2.45 -2.86
N ARG A 17 19.75 -2.84 -4.09
CA ARG A 17 20.78 -3.15 -5.11
C ARG A 17 21.54 -1.92 -5.56
N TYR A 18 20.92 -0.76 -5.59
CA TYR A 18 21.58 0.49 -5.93
C TYR A 18 22.51 0.96 -4.82
N ILE A 19 22.08 0.89 -3.56
CA ILE A 19 22.87 1.19 -2.37
C ILE A 19 23.92 0.08 -2.13
N GLU A 20 23.55 -1.20 -2.20
CA GLU A 20 24.46 -2.34 -2.02
C GLU A 20 25.59 -2.38 -3.07
N LYS A 21 25.32 -2.00 -4.32
CA LYS A 21 26.35 -1.94 -5.36
C LYS A 21 27.34 -0.79 -5.19
N ARG A 22 27.00 0.27 -4.48
CA ARG A 22 27.85 1.44 -4.31
C ARG A 22 28.52 1.53 -2.95
N ILE A 23 28.00 0.89 -1.95
CA ILE A 23 28.56 0.91 -0.58
C ILE A 23 29.28 -0.40 -0.32
N LYS A 24 30.57 -0.39 -0.54
CA LYS A 24 31.48 -1.53 -0.22
C LYS A 24 31.97 -1.49 1.23
N THR A 25 31.74 -0.42 1.96
CA THR A 25 32.19 -0.22 3.33
C THR A 25 31.02 -0.36 4.30
N PRO A 26 31.20 -0.97 5.47
CA PRO A 26 30.16 -1.06 6.49
C PRO A 26 29.72 0.32 7.01
N LEU A 27 30.64 1.28 7.08
CA LEU A 27 30.37 2.68 7.43
C LEU A 27 30.00 3.47 6.18
N ILE A 28 28.92 4.24 6.25
CA ILE A 28 28.47 5.12 5.17
C ILE A 28 29.00 6.54 5.45
N PRO A 29 29.95 7.06 4.64
CA PRO A 29 30.40 8.45 4.76
C PRO A 29 29.25 9.43 4.51
N GLU A 30 29.23 10.57 5.20
CA GLU A 30 28.17 11.57 5.10
C GLU A 30 27.97 12.07 3.65
N GLU A 31 29.06 12.33 2.94
CA GLU A 31 28.99 12.76 1.51
C GLU A 31 28.29 11.72 0.64
N LEU A 32 28.54 10.43 0.90
CA LEU A 32 27.90 9.35 0.14
C LEU A 32 26.44 9.22 0.49
N TRP A 33 26.09 9.43 1.76
CA TRP A 33 24.72 9.42 2.26
C TRP A 33 23.90 10.56 1.62
N GLU A 34 24.38 11.80 1.66
CA GLU A 34 23.72 12.95 1.05
C GLU A 34 23.56 12.78 -0.46
N LYS A 35 24.59 12.27 -1.14
CA LYS A 35 24.52 11.96 -2.57
C LYS A 35 23.47 10.90 -2.86
N ALA A 36 23.36 9.86 -2.04
CA ALA A 36 22.36 8.81 -2.19
C ALA A 36 20.94 9.35 -1.98
N LYS A 37 20.72 10.22 -0.97
CA LYS A 37 19.44 10.92 -0.75
C LYS A 37 19.04 11.74 -1.98
N HIS A 38 19.95 12.59 -2.46
CA HIS A 38 19.67 13.45 -3.61
C HIS A 38 19.28 12.63 -4.84
N VAL A 39 20.04 11.58 -5.14
CA VAL A 39 19.73 10.69 -6.26
C VAL A 39 18.40 9.97 -6.08
N THR A 40 18.07 9.52 -4.86
CA THR A 40 16.79 8.87 -4.57
C THR A 40 15.64 9.85 -4.78
N TYR A 41 15.74 11.06 -4.24
CA TYR A 41 14.68 12.06 -4.35
C TYR A 41 14.43 12.49 -5.79
N THR A 42 15.48 12.69 -6.57
CA THR A 42 15.38 13.04 -8.00
C THR A 42 14.82 11.87 -8.81
N THR A 43 15.28 10.65 -8.52
CA THR A 43 14.87 9.46 -9.27
C THR A 43 13.40 9.15 -9.10
N TYR A 44 12.85 9.38 -7.91
CA TYR A 44 11.47 9.04 -7.54
C TYR A 44 10.56 10.26 -7.36
N GLU A 45 10.93 11.40 -7.94
CA GLU A 45 10.18 12.66 -7.82
C GLU A 45 8.69 12.52 -8.14
N LYS A 46 8.34 11.68 -9.12
CA LYS A 46 6.95 11.42 -9.53
C LYS A 46 6.21 10.43 -8.64
N SER A 47 6.90 9.78 -7.72
CA SER A 47 6.29 8.76 -6.86
C SER A 47 5.53 9.39 -5.70
N LYS A 48 4.26 9.01 -5.52
CA LYS A 48 3.45 9.39 -4.35
C LYS A 48 4.05 8.86 -3.03
N SER A 49 4.83 7.80 -3.10
CA SER A 49 5.49 7.19 -1.93
C SER A 49 6.76 7.92 -1.50
N LEU A 50 7.23 8.92 -2.26
CA LEU A 50 8.46 9.65 -1.94
C LEU A 50 8.40 10.31 -0.55
N THR A 51 7.24 10.78 -0.13
CA THR A 51 7.04 11.39 1.20
C THR A 51 7.38 10.40 2.32
N TYR A 52 6.95 9.15 2.19
CA TYR A 52 7.27 8.10 3.17
C TYR A 52 8.77 7.77 3.18
N VAL A 53 9.41 7.74 2.01
CA VAL A 53 10.86 7.53 1.89
C VAL A 53 11.64 8.65 2.57
N LYS A 54 11.25 9.90 2.36
CA LYS A 54 11.87 11.05 3.03
C LYS A 54 11.75 10.92 4.55
N ARG A 55 10.57 10.61 5.04
CA ARG A 55 10.31 10.45 6.48
C ARG A 55 11.10 9.27 7.07
N CYS A 56 11.20 8.15 6.36
CA CYS A 56 12.04 7.02 6.76
C CYS A 56 13.50 7.44 6.94
N ILE A 57 14.05 8.15 5.97
CA ILE A 57 15.42 8.65 6.02
C ILE A 57 15.62 9.63 7.20
N GLU A 58 14.71 10.57 7.38
CA GLU A 58 14.75 11.53 8.49
C GLU A 58 14.73 10.85 9.86
N LEU A 59 13.85 9.86 10.06
CA LEU A 59 13.77 9.12 11.32
C LEU A 59 15.04 8.31 11.59
N PHE A 60 15.62 7.72 10.54
CA PHE A 60 16.88 7.02 10.68
C PHE A 60 18.03 7.98 11.06
N GLU A 61 18.10 9.15 10.45
CA GLU A 61 19.10 10.18 10.74
C GLU A 61 18.99 10.73 12.17
N GLN A 62 17.75 10.88 12.68
CA GLN A 62 17.51 11.33 14.06
C GLN A 62 18.07 10.36 15.12
N THR A 63 17.97 9.07 14.82
CA THR A 63 18.39 8.01 15.76
C THR A 63 19.84 7.57 15.56
N ASN A 64 20.41 7.73 14.36
CA ASN A 64 21.73 7.22 14.00
C ASN A 64 22.66 8.33 13.50
N LYS A 65 23.44 8.92 14.40
CA LYS A 65 24.46 9.93 14.06
C LYS A 65 25.56 9.36 13.16
N VAL A 66 25.96 8.13 13.44
CA VAL A 66 26.91 7.37 12.63
C VAL A 66 26.09 6.34 11.84
N LYS A 67 26.28 6.31 10.54
CA LYS A 67 25.43 5.53 9.64
C LYS A 67 26.15 4.28 9.17
N TYR A 68 25.68 3.09 9.59
CA TYR A 68 26.13 1.81 9.08
C TYR A 68 25.12 1.23 8.10
N HIS A 69 25.62 0.57 7.06
CA HIS A 69 24.77 -0.08 6.08
C HIS A 69 23.87 -1.17 6.69
N SER A 70 24.42 -1.95 7.65
CA SER A 70 23.66 -2.94 8.42
C SER A 70 22.48 -2.33 9.15
N ASP A 71 22.72 -1.24 9.86
CA ASP A 71 21.73 -0.60 10.73
C ASP A 71 20.60 0.02 9.90
N PHE A 72 20.93 0.67 8.78
CA PHE A 72 19.92 1.19 7.85
C PHE A 72 19.09 0.07 7.23
N LYS A 73 19.74 -1.04 6.86
CA LYS A 73 19.06 -2.21 6.32
C LYS A 73 18.08 -2.83 7.33
N GLU A 74 18.52 -3.00 8.56
CA GLU A 74 17.71 -3.54 9.65
C GLU A 74 16.57 -2.60 10.01
N PHE A 75 16.84 -1.31 10.14
CA PHE A 75 15.83 -0.29 10.36
C PHE A 75 14.73 -0.32 9.30
N VAL A 76 15.09 -0.34 8.01
CA VAL A 76 14.10 -0.43 6.92
C VAL A 76 13.36 -1.78 6.92
N PHE A 77 14.03 -2.87 7.30
CA PHE A 77 13.42 -4.20 7.34
C PHE A 77 12.39 -4.34 8.49
N GLU A 78 12.67 -3.75 9.64
CA GLU A 78 11.81 -3.80 10.82
C GLU A 78 10.68 -2.75 10.78
N SER A 79 10.86 -1.69 10.00
CA SER A 79 9.89 -0.62 9.87
C SER A 79 8.67 -1.02 9.04
N SER A 80 7.53 -0.43 9.37
CA SER A 80 6.30 -0.51 8.59
C SER A 80 5.98 0.86 7.94
N VAL A 81 5.12 0.89 6.90
CA VAL A 81 4.70 2.17 6.26
C VAL A 81 4.08 3.10 7.30
N GLU A 82 3.35 2.52 8.23
CA GLU A 82 2.64 3.22 9.27
C GLU A 82 3.59 4.02 10.19
N ASP A 83 4.85 3.59 10.32
CA ASP A 83 5.87 4.29 11.12
C ASP A 83 6.33 5.59 10.45
N PHE A 84 6.15 5.68 9.13
CA PHE A 84 6.51 6.84 8.32
C PHE A 84 5.33 7.73 7.97
N CYS A 85 4.10 7.31 8.31
CA CYS A 85 2.94 8.18 8.24
C CYS A 85 3.04 9.22 9.35
N ASP A 86 3.09 10.49 8.98
CA ASP A 86 3.01 11.57 9.95
C ASP A 86 1.56 11.66 10.46
N ILE A 87 1.30 10.95 11.56
CA ILE A 87 -0.03 10.92 12.19
C ILE A 87 -0.27 12.22 12.97
N SER A 88 0.79 12.97 13.28
CA SER A 88 0.71 14.20 14.08
C SER A 88 0.06 15.38 13.35
N GLY A 89 -0.06 15.32 12.04
CA GLY A 89 -0.68 16.36 11.21
C GLY A 89 -1.86 15.90 10.37
N THR A 90 -2.25 14.61 10.45
CA THR A 90 -3.37 14.08 9.67
C THR A 90 -4.60 13.99 10.56
N ASP A 91 -5.63 14.72 10.22
CA ASP A 91 -6.88 14.75 10.97
C ASP A 91 -7.64 13.42 10.91
N VAL A 92 -7.37 12.56 9.94
CA VAL A 92 -8.06 11.27 9.75
C VAL A 92 -7.10 10.13 9.41
N VAL A 93 -7.14 9.07 10.23
CA VAL A 93 -6.40 7.81 10.02
C VAL A 93 -7.36 6.69 9.65
N VAL A 94 -7.19 6.09 8.48
CA VAL A 94 -7.97 4.91 8.06
C VAL A 94 -7.14 3.66 8.19
N SER A 95 -7.61 2.69 9.00
CA SER A 95 -6.88 1.43 9.21
C SER A 95 -7.82 0.27 9.53
N THR A 96 -7.28 -0.95 9.53
CA THR A 96 -7.99 -2.10 10.08
C THR A 96 -7.88 -2.13 11.61
N ILE A 97 -8.84 -2.77 12.29
CA ILE A 97 -8.81 -2.91 13.77
C ILE A 97 -7.50 -3.57 14.25
N HIS A 98 -6.96 -4.53 13.49
CA HIS A 98 -5.70 -5.20 13.85
C HIS A 98 -4.50 -4.23 13.84
N LYS A 99 -4.42 -3.35 12.85
CA LYS A 99 -3.37 -2.35 12.75
C LYS A 99 -3.50 -1.22 13.77
N ALA A 100 -4.72 -0.98 14.25
CA ALA A 100 -5.00 -0.01 15.32
C ALA A 100 -4.67 -0.55 16.73
N LYS A 101 -4.30 -1.84 16.86
CA LYS A 101 -3.98 -2.43 18.17
C LYS A 101 -2.78 -1.71 18.80
N GLY A 102 -2.92 -1.32 20.08
CA GLY A 102 -1.90 -0.58 20.83
C GLY A 102 -1.90 0.93 20.60
N ARG A 103 -2.71 1.45 19.67
CA ARG A 103 -2.88 2.89 19.45
C ARG A 103 -4.20 3.37 20.06
N GLU A 104 -4.29 4.65 20.37
CA GLU A 104 -5.49 5.30 20.85
C GLU A 104 -5.74 6.58 20.07
N PHE A 105 -7.01 6.91 19.86
CA PHE A 105 -7.44 8.06 19.06
C PHE A 105 -8.52 8.83 19.84
N ASP A 106 -8.58 10.13 19.67
CA ASP A 106 -9.60 10.95 20.32
C ASP A 106 -11.00 10.53 19.88
N ASN A 107 -11.20 10.36 18.58
CA ASN A 107 -12.46 9.93 17.99
C ASN A 107 -12.24 8.69 17.12
N VAL A 108 -13.10 7.70 17.25
CA VAL A 108 -13.05 6.48 16.44
C VAL A 108 -14.36 6.29 15.70
N TYR A 109 -14.26 6.10 14.38
CA TYR A 109 -15.37 5.74 13.51
C TYR A 109 -15.21 4.30 13.05
N MET A 110 -16.07 3.42 13.52
CA MET A 110 -16.06 2.01 13.14
C MET A 110 -17.09 1.75 12.05
N LEU A 111 -16.64 1.21 10.90
CA LEU A 111 -17.51 0.76 9.83
C LEU A 111 -17.68 -0.75 9.93
N ILE A 112 -18.89 -1.22 10.21
CA ILE A 112 -19.22 -2.63 10.42
C ILE A 112 -20.24 -3.06 9.39
N SER A 113 -19.87 -4.01 8.53
CA SER A 113 -20.77 -4.59 7.53
C SER A 113 -21.55 -5.77 8.11
N ASP A 114 -22.72 -6.05 7.54
CA ASP A 114 -23.78 -6.92 8.04
C ASP A 114 -23.48 -8.41 8.22
N ASN A 115 -22.31 -8.89 7.90
CA ASN A 115 -21.98 -10.29 8.11
C ASN A 115 -21.73 -10.59 9.59
N TYR A 116 -22.71 -10.22 10.44
CA TYR A 116 -22.69 -10.55 11.85
C TYR A 116 -22.90 -12.05 12.04
N SER A 117 -21.82 -12.78 12.22
CA SER A 117 -21.84 -14.09 12.85
C SER A 117 -21.60 -13.91 14.36
N LYS A 118 -22.27 -14.70 15.20
CA LYS A 118 -22.02 -14.74 16.66
C LYS A 118 -20.67 -15.41 16.97
N ASP A 119 -19.61 -15.01 16.21
CA ASP A 119 -18.27 -15.54 16.39
C ASP A 119 -17.56 -14.73 17.48
N ASP A 120 -17.12 -15.40 18.52
CA ASP A 120 -16.36 -14.80 19.61
C ASP A 120 -15.12 -14.04 19.16
N HIS A 121 -14.45 -14.50 18.08
CA HIS A 121 -13.31 -13.80 17.51
C HIS A 121 -13.69 -12.46 16.90
N LEU A 122 -14.86 -12.37 16.28
CA LEU A 122 -15.39 -11.14 15.73
C LEU A 122 -15.74 -10.14 16.84
N MET A 123 -16.39 -10.62 17.91
CA MET A 123 -16.74 -9.79 19.06
C MET A 123 -15.51 -9.23 19.78
N ARG A 124 -14.50 -10.07 20.01
CA ARG A 124 -13.21 -9.61 20.57
C ARG A 124 -12.54 -8.55 19.70
N ARG A 125 -12.61 -8.73 18.38
CA ARG A 125 -12.06 -7.75 17.44
C ARG A 125 -12.82 -6.42 17.51
N TYR A 126 -14.14 -6.43 17.57
CA TYR A 126 -14.94 -5.22 17.75
C TYR A 126 -14.62 -4.53 19.08
N TYR A 127 -14.52 -5.29 20.16
CA TYR A 127 -14.12 -4.76 21.46
C TYR A 127 -12.76 -4.03 21.38
N VAL A 128 -11.77 -4.65 20.73
CA VAL A 128 -10.46 -4.00 20.54
C VAL A 128 -10.60 -2.69 19.76
N GLY A 129 -11.42 -2.64 18.71
CA GLY A 129 -11.67 -1.41 17.95
C GLY A 129 -12.36 -0.33 18.80
N MET A 130 -13.39 -0.69 19.55
CA MET A 130 -14.14 0.22 20.42
C MET A 130 -13.25 0.84 21.50
N THR A 131 -12.39 0.04 22.12
CA THR A 131 -11.47 0.51 23.17
C THR A 131 -10.33 1.38 22.65
N ARG A 132 -10.28 1.69 21.37
CA ARG A 132 -9.31 2.64 20.80
C ARG A 132 -9.76 4.09 20.95
N ALA A 133 -11.03 4.34 21.24
CA ALA A 133 -11.56 5.69 21.41
C ALA A 133 -11.25 6.23 22.82
N LYS A 134 -10.67 7.44 22.89
CA LYS A 134 -10.47 8.18 24.14
C LYS A 134 -11.71 9.00 24.51
N ASN A 135 -12.28 9.70 23.53
CA ASN A 135 -13.35 10.66 23.77
C ASN A 135 -14.67 10.20 23.17
N GLN A 136 -14.70 9.88 21.86
CA GLN A 136 -15.94 9.55 21.17
C GLN A 136 -15.79 8.32 20.28
N LEU A 137 -16.82 7.48 20.30
CA LEU A 137 -16.94 6.30 19.47
C LEU A 137 -18.20 6.38 18.61
N PHE A 138 -18.01 6.31 17.29
CA PHE A 138 -19.10 6.27 16.32
C PHE A 138 -19.11 4.90 15.64
N ILE A 139 -20.22 4.18 15.73
CA ILE A 139 -20.38 2.88 15.10
C ILE A 139 -21.37 3.03 13.94
N HIS A 140 -20.88 2.82 12.72
CA HIS A 140 -21.68 2.77 11.51
C HIS A 140 -21.92 1.32 11.13
N THR A 141 -23.19 0.93 11.10
CA THR A 141 -23.57 -0.43 10.72
C THR A 141 -24.77 -0.39 9.79
N ASN A 142 -24.82 -1.33 8.84
CA ASN A 142 -26.00 -1.55 8.01
C ASN A 142 -26.93 -2.64 8.56
N GLY A 143 -26.62 -3.17 9.76
CA GLY A 143 -27.38 -4.21 10.44
C GLY A 143 -27.87 -3.83 11.83
N ASN A 144 -28.44 -4.81 12.50
CA ASN A 144 -29.13 -4.64 13.80
C ASN A 144 -28.29 -5.11 15.01
N CYS A 145 -27.02 -5.46 14.80
CA CYS A 145 -26.20 -6.13 15.83
C CYS A 145 -26.01 -5.31 17.11
N PHE A 146 -26.09 -3.99 17.03
CA PHE A 146 -25.90 -3.07 18.16
C PHE A 146 -27.18 -2.37 18.63
N ASN A 147 -28.35 -2.74 18.09
CA ASN A 147 -29.62 -2.08 18.47
C ASN A 147 -30.00 -2.27 19.96
N HIS A 148 -29.40 -3.24 20.65
CA HIS A 148 -29.61 -3.50 22.09
C HIS A 148 -28.68 -2.71 23.00
N ILE A 149 -27.69 -1.97 22.42
CA ILE A 149 -26.75 -1.18 23.21
C ILE A 149 -27.33 0.23 23.37
N SER A 150 -27.34 0.70 24.63
CA SER A 150 -27.64 2.10 24.89
C SER A 150 -26.55 3.00 24.37
N ALA A 151 -26.92 4.01 23.60
CA ALA A 151 -26.03 4.99 23.04
C ALA A 151 -26.55 6.41 23.28
N ASP A 152 -25.67 7.39 23.46
CA ASP A 152 -26.03 8.80 23.64
C ASP A 152 -26.83 9.33 22.46
N ARG A 153 -26.55 8.82 21.27
CA ARG A 153 -27.24 9.17 20.04
C ARG A 153 -27.38 7.98 19.12
N HIS A 154 -28.62 7.76 18.67
CA HIS A 154 -28.95 6.80 17.61
C HIS A 154 -29.48 7.56 16.39
N CYS A 155 -28.92 7.31 15.21
CA CYS A 155 -29.32 7.96 13.98
C CYS A 155 -29.45 6.92 12.86
N ILE A 156 -30.59 6.94 12.16
CA ILE A 156 -30.79 6.14 10.95
C ILE A 156 -30.50 7.05 9.76
N ASP A 157 -29.41 6.78 9.05
CA ASP A 157 -29.11 7.49 7.82
C ASP A 157 -29.88 6.85 6.65
N ARG A 158 -30.74 7.64 6.01
CA ARG A 158 -31.53 7.25 4.84
C ARG A 158 -31.12 8.02 3.59
N LYS A 159 -29.98 8.73 3.64
CA LYS A 159 -29.51 9.48 2.49
C LYS A 159 -28.98 8.54 1.41
N GLU A 160 -29.35 8.79 0.20
CA GLU A 160 -28.70 8.24 -0.98
C GLU A 160 -27.47 9.10 -1.30
N TYR A 161 -26.31 8.48 -1.34
CA TYR A 161 -25.07 9.14 -1.67
C TYR A 161 -24.77 8.95 -3.16
N ALA A 162 -24.43 10.05 -3.82
CA ALA A 162 -23.98 9.98 -5.20
C ALA A 162 -22.69 9.13 -5.28
N MET A 163 -22.54 8.44 -6.39
CA MET A 163 -21.29 7.73 -6.68
C MET A 163 -20.14 8.75 -6.78
N PRO A 164 -18.96 8.42 -6.24
CA PRO A 164 -17.80 9.33 -6.31
C PRO A 164 -17.43 9.57 -7.78
N GLU A 165 -17.03 10.80 -8.11
CA GLU A 165 -16.61 11.15 -9.48
C GLU A 165 -15.33 10.41 -9.90
N GLU A 166 -14.43 10.17 -8.94
CA GLU A 166 -13.18 9.46 -9.17
C GLU A 166 -12.99 8.34 -8.15
N ILE A 167 -12.41 7.24 -8.60
CA ILE A 167 -12.05 6.06 -7.79
C ILE A 167 -10.61 5.67 -8.09
N VAL A 168 -9.81 5.42 -7.06
CA VAL A 168 -8.48 4.85 -7.20
C VAL A 168 -8.51 3.38 -6.80
N LEU A 169 -8.30 2.50 -7.77
CA LEU A 169 -8.14 1.06 -7.52
C LEU A 169 -6.66 0.72 -7.40
N GLN A 170 -6.27 0.34 -6.21
CA GLN A 170 -4.90 -0.09 -5.89
C GLN A 170 -4.77 -1.59 -6.12
N LEU A 171 -4.12 -1.99 -7.21
CA LEU A 171 -3.94 -3.40 -7.54
C LEU A 171 -3.00 -4.09 -6.55
N SER A 172 -3.41 -5.25 -6.07
CA SER A 172 -2.61 -6.18 -5.29
C SER A 172 -2.09 -7.34 -6.15
N HIS A 173 -1.25 -8.21 -5.59
CA HIS A 173 -0.77 -9.42 -6.29
C HIS A 173 -1.91 -10.39 -6.68
N LYS A 174 -3.09 -10.31 -6.03
CA LYS A 174 -4.28 -11.11 -6.37
C LYS A 174 -5.03 -10.58 -7.59
N ASP A 175 -4.85 -9.29 -7.88
CA ASP A 175 -5.56 -8.58 -8.93
C ASP A 175 -4.83 -8.66 -10.28
N VAL A 176 -3.61 -9.18 -10.28
CA VAL A 176 -2.79 -9.35 -11.47
C VAL A 176 -2.55 -10.83 -11.79
N PHE A 177 -2.40 -11.16 -13.07
CA PHE A 177 -2.13 -12.51 -13.54
C PHE A 177 -0.64 -12.82 -13.41
N LEU A 178 -0.24 -13.45 -12.31
CA LEU A 178 1.16 -13.67 -11.93
C LEU A 178 2.00 -14.41 -12.99
N LYS A 179 1.42 -15.39 -13.72
CA LYS A 179 2.12 -16.08 -14.80
C LYS A 179 2.51 -15.17 -15.95
N PHE A 180 1.85 -14.03 -16.10
CA PHE A 180 2.15 -13.03 -17.15
C PHE A 180 3.53 -12.40 -16.98
N PHE A 181 4.03 -12.32 -15.77
CA PHE A 181 5.30 -11.67 -15.46
C PHE A 181 6.53 -12.52 -15.81
N LYS A 182 6.35 -13.83 -16.05
CA LYS A 182 7.45 -14.70 -16.47
C LYS A 182 8.04 -14.22 -17.79
N GLY A 183 9.37 -14.01 -17.83
CA GLY A 183 10.10 -13.54 -19.01
C GLY A 183 10.07 -12.03 -19.27
N ARG A 184 9.39 -11.22 -18.45
CA ARG A 184 9.27 -9.74 -18.60
C ARG A 184 10.06 -8.94 -17.56
N LYS A 185 11.00 -9.60 -16.88
CA LYS A 185 11.75 -8.99 -15.77
C LYS A 185 12.49 -7.72 -16.18
N GLN A 186 13.05 -7.67 -17.38
CA GLN A 186 13.82 -6.51 -17.84
C GLN A 186 12.91 -5.30 -18.07
N GLU A 187 11.77 -5.49 -18.73
CA GLU A 187 10.80 -4.44 -18.99
C GLU A 187 10.22 -3.88 -17.70
N ILE A 188 9.88 -4.75 -16.74
CA ILE A 188 9.32 -4.36 -15.46
C ILE A 188 10.35 -3.61 -14.62
N LEU A 189 11.58 -4.11 -14.54
CA LEU A 189 12.65 -3.46 -13.78
C LEU A 189 13.15 -2.16 -14.44
N ALA A 190 12.80 -1.86 -15.69
CA ALA A 190 13.05 -0.57 -16.30
C ALA A 190 12.10 0.53 -15.79
N LEU A 191 10.92 0.15 -15.28
CA LEU A 191 9.92 1.07 -14.76
C LEU A 191 10.24 1.52 -13.33
N ARG A 192 9.65 2.64 -12.93
CA ARG A 192 9.77 3.23 -11.60
C ARG A 192 8.38 3.52 -11.03
N SER A 193 8.28 3.57 -9.72
CA SER A 193 7.06 4.05 -9.05
C SER A 193 6.76 5.49 -9.52
N GLY A 194 5.50 5.72 -9.90
CA GLY A 194 5.02 6.98 -10.48
C GLY A 194 5.05 7.02 -12.01
N ASP A 195 5.68 6.05 -12.70
CA ASP A 195 5.65 6.01 -14.17
C ASP A 195 4.23 5.77 -14.67
N SER A 196 3.84 6.50 -15.73
CA SER A 196 2.54 6.37 -16.38
C SER A 196 2.45 5.07 -17.18
N LEU A 197 1.29 4.44 -17.12
CA LEU A 197 0.94 3.25 -17.87
C LEU A 197 -0.29 3.50 -18.75
N ILE A 198 -0.41 2.74 -19.83
CA ILE A 198 -1.59 2.73 -20.68
C ILE A 198 -2.40 1.48 -20.35
N TYR A 199 -3.66 1.66 -19.99
CA TYR A 199 -4.60 0.55 -19.77
C TYR A 199 -5.39 0.28 -21.04
N LYS A 200 -5.34 -0.95 -21.52
CA LYS A 200 -6.12 -1.40 -22.68
C LYS A 200 -6.44 -2.88 -22.55
N ASP A 201 -7.71 -3.26 -22.72
CA ASP A 201 -8.16 -4.66 -22.77
C ASP A 201 -7.65 -5.50 -21.60
N SER A 202 -7.73 -4.97 -20.37
CA SER A 202 -7.28 -5.61 -19.14
C SER A 202 -5.75 -5.86 -19.07
N VAL A 203 -4.98 -5.18 -19.92
CA VAL A 203 -3.52 -5.22 -19.95
C VAL A 203 -2.97 -3.82 -19.72
N LEU A 204 -1.87 -3.74 -18.99
CA LEU A 204 -1.13 -2.50 -18.76
C LEU A 204 0.12 -2.52 -19.63
N TYR A 205 0.34 -1.41 -20.33
CA TYR A 205 1.47 -1.18 -21.22
C TYR A 205 2.31 -0.02 -20.74
N THR A 206 3.60 -0.05 -21.02
CA THR A 206 4.47 1.11 -20.80
C THR A 206 4.07 2.26 -21.71
N ALA A 207 4.00 3.47 -21.18
CA ALA A 207 3.69 4.67 -22.00
C ALA A 207 4.80 4.98 -23.02
N SER A 208 6.07 4.64 -22.73
CA SER A 208 7.22 4.97 -23.57
C SER A 208 7.43 3.99 -24.73
N THR A 209 7.24 2.68 -24.49
CA THR A 209 7.60 1.63 -25.48
C THR A 209 6.42 0.78 -25.92
N ASN A 210 5.23 1.05 -25.39
CA ASN A 210 4.00 0.28 -25.62
C ASN A 210 4.16 -1.24 -25.41
N LYS A 211 5.06 -1.64 -24.49
CA LYS A 211 5.24 -3.04 -24.12
C LYS A 211 4.27 -3.43 -23.00
N ALA A 212 3.68 -4.60 -23.12
CA ALA A 212 2.78 -5.14 -22.10
C ALA A 212 3.57 -5.56 -20.84
N VAL A 213 3.24 -4.97 -19.68
CA VAL A 213 3.98 -5.14 -18.43
C VAL A 213 3.16 -5.75 -17.30
N ALA A 214 1.82 -5.71 -17.37
CA ALA A 214 0.94 -6.41 -16.45
C ALA A 214 -0.37 -6.78 -17.13
N LYS A 215 -1.01 -7.83 -16.65
CA LYS A 215 -2.35 -8.26 -17.06
C LYS A 215 -3.20 -8.47 -15.83
N LEU A 216 -4.44 -8.02 -15.85
CA LEU A 216 -5.37 -8.22 -14.75
C LEU A 216 -5.77 -9.70 -14.61
N SER A 217 -5.98 -10.14 -13.38
CA SER A 217 -6.55 -11.47 -13.08
C SER A 217 -8.01 -11.53 -13.55
N GLN A 218 -8.55 -12.74 -13.74
CA GLN A 218 -9.96 -12.90 -14.15
C GLN A 218 -10.94 -12.22 -13.18
N ASN A 219 -10.70 -12.36 -11.88
CA ASN A 219 -11.54 -11.71 -10.87
C ASN A 219 -11.50 -10.19 -11.00
N MET A 220 -10.31 -9.61 -11.19
CA MET A 220 -10.18 -8.17 -11.35
C MET A 220 -10.79 -7.67 -12.66
N GLN A 221 -10.73 -8.47 -13.74
CA GLN A 221 -11.42 -8.17 -15.00
C GLN A 221 -12.94 -8.12 -14.80
N ALA A 222 -13.52 -9.04 -14.04
CA ALA A 222 -14.93 -9.02 -13.68
C ALA A 222 -15.29 -7.76 -12.88
N THR A 223 -14.49 -7.41 -11.89
CA THR A 223 -14.65 -6.17 -11.11
C THR A 223 -14.60 -4.93 -12.01
N MET A 224 -13.64 -4.86 -12.94
CA MET A 224 -13.55 -3.76 -13.90
C MET A 224 -14.78 -3.68 -14.83
N CYS A 225 -15.34 -4.83 -15.23
CA CYS A 225 -16.58 -4.87 -16.00
C CYS A 225 -17.76 -4.31 -15.19
N GLU A 226 -17.86 -4.61 -13.89
CA GLU A 226 -18.89 -4.05 -13.02
C GLU A 226 -18.76 -2.53 -12.86
N TRP A 227 -17.54 -2.02 -12.69
CA TRP A 227 -17.31 -0.57 -12.69
C TRP A 227 -17.67 0.08 -14.02
N GLY A 228 -17.34 -0.59 -15.13
CA GLY A 228 -17.74 -0.13 -16.47
C GLY A 228 -19.26 -0.05 -16.65
N LYS A 229 -20.03 -1.01 -16.13
CA LYS A 229 -21.50 -0.96 -16.11
C LYS A 229 -22.06 0.21 -15.31
N LYS A 230 -21.33 0.66 -14.29
CA LYS A 230 -21.66 1.85 -13.50
C LYS A 230 -21.20 3.17 -14.14
N GLY A 231 -20.62 3.13 -15.34
CA GLY A 231 -20.19 4.31 -16.09
C GLY A 231 -18.70 4.65 -15.96
N TYR A 232 -17.97 4.01 -15.07
CA TYR A 232 -16.57 4.33 -14.86
C TYR A 232 -15.66 3.82 -15.97
N LYS A 233 -14.68 4.65 -16.34
CA LYS A 233 -13.61 4.31 -17.29
C LYS A 233 -12.25 4.58 -16.67
N VAL A 234 -11.25 3.79 -17.04
CA VAL A 234 -9.88 4.05 -16.61
C VAL A 234 -9.35 5.28 -17.33
N ARG A 235 -9.16 6.37 -16.59
CA ARG A 235 -8.61 7.64 -17.06
C ARG A 235 -7.09 7.63 -17.08
N ALA A 236 -6.47 7.04 -16.07
CA ALA A 236 -5.02 6.97 -15.92
C ALA A 236 -4.61 5.70 -15.18
N ALA A 237 -3.39 5.27 -15.40
CA ALA A 237 -2.76 4.18 -14.66
C ALA A 237 -1.30 4.55 -14.36
N TYR A 238 -0.82 4.20 -13.17
CA TYR A 238 0.53 4.50 -12.73
C TYR A 238 1.16 3.29 -12.06
N VAL A 239 2.45 3.13 -12.23
CA VAL A 239 3.22 2.16 -11.44
C VAL A 239 3.17 2.58 -9.99
N ARG A 240 2.58 1.76 -9.14
CA ARG A 240 2.65 1.96 -7.69
C ARG A 240 3.90 1.28 -7.17
N PHE A 241 4.02 -0.02 -7.48
CA PHE A 241 5.05 -0.86 -6.90
C PHE A 241 5.56 -1.95 -7.87
N ILE A 242 6.86 -2.28 -7.74
CA ILE A 242 7.50 -3.44 -8.37
C ILE A 242 8.03 -4.32 -7.24
N VAL A 243 7.39 -5.44 -7.00
CA VAL A 243 7.69 -6.34 -5.89
C VAL A 243 8.32 -7.66 -6.37
N ALA A 244 9.20 -8.24 -5.55
CA ALA A 244 9.64 -9.61 -5.74
C ALA A 244 8.59 -10.55 -5.17
N TRP A 245 8.09 -11.42 -6.00
CA TRP A 245 7.10 -12.41 -5.62
C TRP A 245 7.62 -13.83 -5.84
N LYS A 246 7.33 -14.70 -4.87
CA LYS A 246 7.60 -16.12 -4.94
C LYS A 246 6.42 -16.89 -4.35
N SER A 247 6.01 -17.97 -5.02
CA SER A 247 4.98 -18.85 -4.45
C SER A 247 5.50 -19.57 -3.21
N LYS A 248 4.63 -19.82 -2.24
CA LYS A 248 4.96 -20.63 -1.05
C LYS A 248 5.39 -22.06 -1.41
N ASP A 249 4.83 -22.58 -2.50
CA ASP A 249 5.07 -23.94 -2.97
C ASP A 249 6.24 -24.02 -3.96
N SER A 250 6.90 -22.93 -4.26
CA SER A 250 8.05 -22.91 -5.18
C SER A 250 9.30 -23.49 -4.53
N PRO A 251 10.14 -24.23 -5.30
CA PRO A 251 11.45 -24.68 -4.82
C PRO A 251 12.29 -23.52 -4.28
N LYS A 252 13.12 -23.78 -3.24
CA LYS A 252 13.95 -22.72 -2.63
C LYS A 252 14.85 -22.00 -3.63
N ASP A 253 15.30 -22.70 -4.65
CA ASP A 253 16.21 -22.19 -5.68
C ASP A 253 15.51 -21.52 -6.87
N GLU A 254 14.16 -21.51 -6.93
CA GLU A 254 13.45 -20.81 -8.00
C GLU A 254 13.63 -19.28 -7.82
N PRO A 255 14.05 -18.56 -8.88
CA PRO A 255 14.26 -17.12 -8.80
C PRO A 255 12.93 -16.39 -8.59
N GLU A 256 12.97 -15.33 -7.78
CA GLU A 256 11.83 -14.45 -7.57
C GLU A 256 11.39 -13.78 -8.87
N THR A 257 10.08 -13.66 -9.02
CA THR A 257 9.45 -12.99 -10.15
C THR A 257 9.20 -11.53 -9.80
N ALA A 258 9.65 -10.60 -10.64
CA ALA A 258 9.27 -9.20 -10.50
C ALA A 258 7.81 -9.01 -10.92
N VAL A 259 6.98 -8.52 -10.02
CA VAL A 259 5.54 -8.27 -10.22
C VAL A 259 5.29 -6.78 -10.13
N LEU A 260 4.62 -6.24 -11.12
CA LEU A 260 4.22 -4.84 -11.17
C LEU A 260 2.82 -4.70 -10.55
N LEU A 261 2.67 -3.83 -9.58
CA LEU A 261 1.41 -3.41 -8.99
C LEU A 261 1.14 -1.96 -9.37
N ALA A 262 -0.06 -1.69 -9.87
CA ALA A 262 -0.43 -0.38 -10.38
C ALA A 262 -1.60 0.23 -9.61
N ASP A 263 -1.71 1.55 -9.67
CA ASP A 263 -2.92 2.30 -9.34
C ASP A 263 -3.68 2.59 -10.62
N LEU A 264 -4.97 2.28 -10.64
CA LEU A 264 -5.88 2.64 -11.72
C LEU A 264 -6.80 3.77 -11.23
N LEU A 265 -6.76 4.90 -11.90
CA LEU A 265 -7.67 6.02 -11.66
C LEU A 265 -8.86 5.88 -12.59
N LEU A 266 -10.04 5.67 -12.03
CA LEU A 266 -11.31 5.57 -12.74
C LEU A 266 -12.09 6.87 -12.56
N SER A 267 -12.77 7.33 -13.60
CA SER A 267 -13.72 8.44 -13.55
C SER A 267 -15.01 8.08 -14.27
N LEU A 268 -16.10 8.73 -13.86
CA LEU A 268 -17.40 8.66 -14.55
C LEU A 268 -17.33 9.27 -15.95
#